data_139cf54b15b550fbdeecae9850116ec8
#
_entry.id   139cf54b15b550fbdeecae9850116ec8
#
_cell.length_a   1.000
_cell.length_b   1.000
_cell.length_c   1.000
_cell.angle_alpha   90.00
_cell.angle_beta   90.00
_cell.angle_gamma   90.00
#
_symmetry.space_group_name_H-M   'P 1'
#
loop_
_entity.id
_entity.type
_entity.pdbx_description
1 polymer ?
#
loop_
_entity_poly.entity_id
_entity_poly.type
_entity_poly.pdbx_seq_one_letter_code
_entity_poly.pdbx_strand_id
1 'polypeptide(L)'
;MLFGLVSRHYVEFSQDTLISGGKFKGCTASAGQIACVEAQADGAYLLPVWRGEMHLTDEIGAYHPFADWETAEPGDIIGGFTTFYGKQQGHGKAAAREHNISEGVKRIDGVAVEREETFSFNALCAPYRHSNDYELAPNVSTDGFGYGGGVCQVTTTLYNAALTLPLQIEEWALHSKQGAVYVPQFFDAAVGNYSDFTFVNLLPYGVQIHASAQNGVLTVLFCRAEEDSQ
;
A
#
# COMPACT_ATOMS: atom_id res chain seq x y z
N MET A 1 -18.39 -12.11 -0.90
CA MET A 1 -18.61 -11.18 0.20
C MET A 1 -17.23 -10.75 0.71
N LEU A 2 -16.80 -9.53 0.33
CA LEU A 2 -15.44 -8.97 0.55
C LEU A 2 -15.34 -8.24 1.90
N PHE A 3 -15.94 -8.74 2.95
CA PHE A 3 -16.20 -8.02 4.21
C PHE A 3 -15.02 -7.93 5.18
N GLY A 4 -13.80 -8.04 4.76
CA GLY A 4 -12.67 -8.04 5.71
C GLY A 4 -11.45 -7.21 5.33
N LEU A 5 -11.50 -6.43 4.25
CA LEU A 5 -10.31 -5.71 3.77
C LEU A 5 -10.53 -4.22 3.51
N VAL A 6 -11.73 -3.71 3.67
CA VAL A 6 -12.01 -2.30 3.39
C VAL A 6 -11.84 -1.50 4.68
N SER A 7 -10.63 -1.05 4.95
CA SER A 7 -10.42 0.03 5.92
C SER A 7 -11.14 1.29 5.44
N ARG A 8 -11.95 1.87 6.30
CA ARG A 8 -12.67 3.13 6.03
C ARG A 8 -12.18 4.29 6.88
N HIS A 9 -11.13 4.05 7.64
CA HIS A 9 -10.51 5.03 8.52
C HIS A 9 -8.99 4.91 8.41
N TYR A 10 -8.32 5.96 8.81
CA TYR A 10 -6.88 5.94 9.02
C TYR A 10 -6.54 6.55 10.37
N VAL A 11 -5.37 6.21 10.89
CA VAL A 11 -4.77 6.82 12.06
C VAL A 11 -3.49 7.54 11.66
N GLU A 12 -3.32 8.78 12.12
CA GLU A 12 -2.05 9.46 12.12
C GLU A 12 -1.41 9.26 13.51
N PHE A 13 -0.29 8.54 13.55
CA PHE A 13 0.36 8.20 14.82
C PHE A 13 0.97 9.43 15.47
N SER A 14 0.62 9.70 16.72
CA SER A 14 1.19 10.80 17.51
C SER A 14 2.57 10.46 18.10
N GLN A 15 2.92 9.18 18.13
CA GLN A 15 4.16 8.66 18.72
C GLN A 15 4.58 7.37 18.03
N ASP A 16 5.87 7.03 18.16
CA ASP A 16 6.38 5.74 17.67
C ASP A 16 5.63 4.59 18.34
N THR A 17 4.94 3.79 17.52
CA THR A 17 4.08 2.70 18.00
C THR A 17 4.58 1.36 17.49
N LEU A 18 4.94 0.46 18.39
CA LEU A 18 5.33 -0.91 18.04
C LEU A 18 4.11 -1.70 17.56
N ILE A 19 4.15 -2.11 16.33
CA ILE A 19 3.14 -3.00 15.74
C ILE A 19 3.42 -4.42 16.20
N SER A 20 2.53 -4.94 17.05
CA SER A 20 2.61 -6.30 17.58
C SER A 20 1.50 -7.14 16.98
N GLY A 21 1.83 -8.29 16.44
CA GLY A 21 0.86 -9.24 15.89
C GLY A 21 1.36 -9.97 14.64
N GLY A 22 0.75 -11.12 14.35
CA GLY A 22 1.04 -11.93 13.17
C GLY A 22 2.50 -12.29 12.96
N LYS A 23 2.88 -12.44 11.70
CA LYS A 23 4.25 -12.76 11.28
C LYS A 23 5.20 -11.55 11.29
N PHE A 24 4.69 -10.34 11.41
CA PHE A 24 5.43 -9.10 11.22
C PHE A 24 5.73 -8.38 12.54
N LYS A 25 6.14 -9.15 13.55
CA LYS A 25 6.63 -8.60 14.82
C LYS A 25 7.84 -7.71 14.54
N GLY A 26 7.84 -6.52 15.13
CA GLY A 26 8.96 -5.58 15.06
C GLY A 26 8.84 -4.48 14.02
N CYS A 27 7.67 -4.29 13.40
CA CYS A 27 7.36 -3.05 12.69
C CYS A 27 7.13 -1.93 13.71
N THR A 28 7.49 -0.72 13.35
CA THR A 28 7.21 0.47 14.18
C THR A 28 6.59 1.53 13.28
N ALA A 29 5.34 1.87 13.53
CA ALA A 29 4.78 3.08 12.94
C ALA A 29 5.41 4.28 13.63
N SER A 30 6.01 5.17 12.86
CA SER A 30 6.65 6.38 13.39
C SER A 30 5.62 7.47 13.66
N ALA A 31 5.94 8.40 14.55
CA ALA A 31 5.15 9.61 14.73
C ALA A 31 4.96 10.35 13.40
N GLY A 32 3.73 10.78 13.09
CA GLY A 32 3.32 11.37 11.83
C GLY A 32 3.07 10.39 10.69
N GLN A 33 3.34 9.09 10.87
CA GLN A 33 3.03 8.09 9.86
C GLN A 33 1.53 7.74 9.90
N ILE A 34 0.97 7.49 8.71
CA ILE A 34 -0.43 7.09 8.56
C ILE A 34 -0.53 5.59 8.32
N ALA A 35 -1.51 4.94 8.94
CA ALA A 35 -1.93 3.58 8.62
C ALA A 35 -3.46 3.50 8.52
N CYS A 36 -3.93 2.66 7.60
CA CYS A 36 -5.36 2.40 7.44
C CYS A 36 -5.86 1.43 8.52
N VAL A 37 -7.01 1.74 9.12
CA VAL A 37 -7.59 1.02 10.26
C VAL A 37 -9.08 0.78 10.06
N GLU A 38 -9.64 -0.15 10.83
CA GLU A 38 -11.09 -0.41 10.89
C GLU A 38 -11.66 0.08 12.22
N ALA A 39 -12.75 0.84 12.16
CA ALA A 39 -13.52 1.17 13.35
C ALA A 39 -14.37 -0.04 13.77
N GLN A 40 -14.35 -0.38 15.05
CA GLN A 40 -15.13 -1.46 15.64
C GLN A 40 -16.45 -0.93 16.21
N ALA A 41 -17.41 -1.82 16.39
CA ALA A 41 -18.75 -1.47 16.92
C ALA A 41 -18.72 -0.94 18.38
N ASP A 42 -17.68 -1.25 19.14
CA ASP A 42 -17.45 -0.76 20.49
C ASP A 42 -16.71 0.59 20.57
N GLY A 43 -16.43 1.20 19.41
CA GLY A 43 -15.69 2.45 19.31
C GLY A 43 -14.17 2.30 19.30
N ALA A 44 -13.66 1.07 19.43
CA ALA A 44 -12.22 0.80 19.31
C ALA A 44 -11.80 0.78 17.84
N TYR A 45 -10.51 0.91 17.58
CA TYR A 45 -9.93 0.80 16.25
C TYR A 45 -9.04 -0.44 16.13
N LEU A 46 -9.16 -1.11 15.00
CA LEU A 46 -8.40 -2.29 14.67
C LEU A 46 -7.40 -1.98 13.54
N LEU A 47 -6.14 -2.26 13.78
CA LEU A 47 -5.12 -2.27 12.74
C LEU A 47 -5.03 -3.70 12.17
N PRO A 48 -5.50 -3.94 10.93
CA PRO A 48 -5.46 -5.27 10.33
C PRO A 48 -4.02 -5.61 9.93
N VAL A 49 -3.40 -6.47 10.71
CA VAL A 49 -2.11 -7.07 10.40
C VAL A 49 -2.38 -8.48 9.91
N TRP A 50 -1.98 -8.80 8.67
CA TRP A 50 -2.29 -10.12 8.12
C TRP A 50 -1.94 -11.28 9.07
N ARG A 51 -2.93 -12.12 9.36
CA ARG A 51 -2.91 -13.20 10.36
C ARG A 51 -2.72 -12.73 11.80
N GLY A 52 -3.16 -11.55 12.11
CA GLY A 52 -3.21 -10.99 13.43
C GLY A 52 -3.99 -9.68 13.41
N GLU A 53 -4.38 -9.25 14.58
CA GLU A 53 -5.11 -8.01 14.80
C GLU A 53 -4.40 -7.25 15.90
N MET A 54 -4.35 -5.96 15.79
CA MET A 54 -3.86 -5.09 16.86
C MET A 54 -4.95 -4.09 17.17
N HIS A 55 -5.52 -4.21 18.36
CA HIS A 55 -6.42 -3.19 18.87
C HIS A 55 -5.60 -1.96 19.25
N LEU A 56 -5.97 -0.82 18.70
CA LEU A 56 -5.35 0.45 19.00
C LEU A 56 -6.10 1.15 20.12
N THR A 57 -5.39 1.86 20.97
CA THR A 57 -5.96 2.70 22.02
C THR A 57 -6.04 4.15 21.56
N ASP A 58 -6.93 4.96 22.15
CA ASP A 58 -7.13 6.36 21.77
C ASP A 58 -5.88 7.25 21.94
N GLU A 59 -4.90 6.80 22.72
CA GLU A 59 -3.66 7.53 22.96
C GLU A 59 -2.64 7.45 21.81
N ILE A 60 -2.87 6.55 20.85
CA ILE A 60 -1.90 6.23 19.79
C ILE A 60 -1.86 7.30 18.70
N GLY A 61 -2.98 7.98 18.43
CA GLY A 61 -3.02 8.98 17.38
C GLY A 61 -4.40 9.56 17.13
N ALA A 62 -4.49 10.40 16.11
CA ALA A 62 -5.75 10.94 15.61
C ALA A 62 -6.36 9.99 14.58
N TYR A 63 -7.62 9.64 14.77
CA TYR A 63 -8.38 8.77 13.87
C TYR A 63 -9.31 9.59 13.00
N HIS A 64 -9.29 9.30 11.70
CA HIS A 64 -10.10 10.00 10.72
C HIS A 64 -10.83 9.02 9.82
N PRO A 65 -12.11 9.24 9.49
CA PRO A 65 -12.76 8.52 8.41
C PRO A 65 -12.15 8.95 7.08
N PHE A 66 -12.17 8.07 6.07
CA PHE A 66 -11.99 8.52 4.70
C PHE A 66 -13.16 9.40 4.29
N ALA A 67 -12.88 10.47 3.54
CA ALA A 67 -13.94 11.27 2.94
C ALA A 67 -14.74 10.43 1.94
N ASP A 68 -16.02 10.70 1.86
CA ASP A 68 -16.87 10.11 0.84
C ASP A 68 -16.44 10.67 -0.53
N TRP A 69 -16.03 9.79 -1.44
CA TRP A 69 -15.54 10.17 -2.76
C TRP A 69 -16.60 10.96 -3.58
N GLU A 70 -17.90 10.82 -3.31
CA GLU A 70 -18.96 11.60 -4.00
C GLU A 70 -18.97 13.08 -3.58
N THR A 71 -18.47 13.39 -2.37
CA THR A 71 -18.53 14.74 -1.77
C THR A 71 -17.18 15.26 -1.31
N ALA A 72 -16.10 14.50 -1.54
CA ALA A 72 -14.75 14.89 -1.13
C ALA A 72 -14.34 16.23 -1.75
N GLU A 73 -13.60 17.02 -0.98
CA GLU A 73 -12.97 18.26 -1.43
C GLU A 73 -11.51 18.00 -1.88
N PRO A 74 -10.90 18.91 -2.68
CA PRO A 74 -9.48 18.80 -3.04
C PRO A 74 -8.59 18.61 -1.80
N GLY A 75 -7.67 17.64 -1.87
CA GLY A 75 -6.79 17.25 -0.76
C GLY A 75 -7.35 16.22 0.20
N ASP A 76 -8.66 15.94 0.19
CA ASP A 76 -9.26 14.93 1.06
C ASP A 76 -8.75 13.53 0.75
N ILE A 77 -8.45 12.75 1.80
CA ILE A 77 -8.12 11.33 1.69
C ILE A 77 -9.41 10.53 1.52
N ILE A 78 -9.59 9.91 0.35
CA ILE A 78 -10.80 9.20 -0.05
C ILE A 78 -10.69 7.68 0.02
N GLY A 79 -9.49 7.14 0.16
CA GLY A 79 -9.26 5.70 0.26
C GLY A 79 -7.82 5.35 0.53
N GLY A 80 -7.57 4.11 0.89
CA GLY A 80 -6.20 3.66 1.14
C GLY A 80 -6.11 2.26 1.71
N PHE A 81 -4.87 1.76 1.78
CA PHE A 81 -4.55 0.47 2.35
C PHE A 81 -3.16 0.44 2.96
N THR A 82 -2.97 -0.39 3.98
CA THR A 82 -1.68 -0.57 4.65
C THR A 82 -1.30 -2.04 4.68
N THR A 83 -0.04 -2.34 4.36
CA THR A 83 0.57 -3.65 4.55
C THR A 83 1.85 -3.56 5.36
N PHE A 84 2.28 -4.69 5.93
CA PHE A 84 3.46 -4.75 6.79
C PHE A 84 4.50 -5.68 6.17
N TYR A 85 5.76 -5.24 6.07
CA TYR A 85 6.84 -6.04 5.48
C TYR A 85 7.88 -6.50 6.51
N GLY A 86 7.79 -6.02 7.74
CA GLY A 86 8.66 -6.41 8.86
C GLY A 86 10.11 -5.96 8.68
N LYS A 87 10.75 -5.59 9.77
CA LYS A 87 12.22 -5.54 9.81
C LYS A 87 12.71 -6.99 9.85
N GLN A 88 13.12 -7.55 8.74
CA GLN A 88 13.86 -8.80 8.75
C GLN A 88 15.23 -8.51 9.36
N GLN A 89 15.37 -8.84 10.63
CA GLN A 89 16.66 -8.70 11.32
C GLN A 89 17.68 -9.63 10.68
N GLY A 90 18.75 -9.02 10.20
CA GLY A 90 19.97 -9.69 9.83
C GLY A 90 20.07 -10.12 8.37
N HIS A 91 21.10 -9.60 7.74
CA HIS A 91 21.69 -9.85 6.44
C HIS A 91 21.25 -8.91 5.31
N GLY A 92 22.18 -8.53 4.43
CA GLY A 92 22.03 -7.57 3.34
C GLY A 92 20.84 -7.78 2.39
N LYS A 93 20.22 -8.96 2.41
CA LYS A 93 19.03 -9.33 1.64
C LYS A 93 17.72 -8.66 2.14
N ALA A 94 17.65 -8.37 3.42
CA ALA A 94 16.50 -7.66 3.99
C ALA A 94 16.56 -6.17 3.68
N ALA A 95 17.77 -5.59 3.76
CA ALA A 95 18.01 -4.20 3.37
C ALA A 95 17.71 -3.99 1.88
N ALA A 96 18.11 -4.93 1.01
CA ALA A 96 17.83 -4.88 -0.41
C ALA A 96 16.32 -4.90 -0.71
N ARG A 97 15.55 -5.70 0.04
CA ARG A 97 14.09 -5.74 -0.11
C ARG A 97 13.43 -4.45 0.35
N GLU A 98 13.87 -3.89 1.46
CA GLU A 98 13.39 -2.60 1.98
C GLU A 98 13.73 -1.46 1.00
N HIS A 99 14.96 -1.45 0.44
CA HIS A 99 15.37 -0.53 -0.60
C HIS A 99 14.45 -0.61 -1.82
N ASN A 100 14.16 -1.80 -2.34
CA ASN A 100 13.29 -1.99 -3.49
C ASN A 100 11.85 -1.52 -3.24
N ILE A 101 11.33 -1.75 -2.03
CA ILE A 101 10.02 -1.24 -1.62
C ILE A 101 10.04 0.29 -1.64
N SER A 102 11.07 0.89 -1.06
CA SER A 102 11.24 2.35 -1.03
C SER A 102 11.33 2.94 -2.43
N GLU A 103 12.07 2.30 -3.36
CA GLU A 103 12.15 2.73 -4.75
C GLU A 103 10.81 2.63 -5.49
N GLY A 104 10.04 1.57 -5.26
CA GLY A 104 8.69 1.45 -5.80
C GLY A 104 7.74 2.54 -5.26
N VAL A 105 7.77 2.78 -3.97
CA VAL A 105 6.99 3.84 -3.30
C VAL A 105 7.34 5.21 -3.85
N LYS A 106 8.62 5.57 -3.89
CA LYS A 106 9.11 6.85 -4.40
C LYS A 106 8.65 7.17 -5.83
N ARG A 107 8.42 6.15 -6.65
CA ARG A 107 8.01 6.33 -8.05
C ARG A 107 6.52 6.53 -8.23
N ILE A 108 5.72 6.08 -7.27
CA ILE A 108 4.27 6.25 -7.33
C ILE A 108 3.76 7.36 -6.40
N ASP A 109 4.58 7.79 -5.44
CA ASP A 109 4.21 8.88 -4.53
C ASP A 109 4.10 10.20 -5.27
N GLY A 110 3.01 10.93 -5.05
CA GLY A 110 2.70 12.20 -5.71
C GLY A 110 2.16 12.07 -7.13
N VAL A 111 2.01 10.86 -7.68
CA VAL A 111 1.46 10.67 -9.04
C VAL A 111 -0.01 11.03 -9.05
N ALA A 112 -0.38 11.95 -9.93
CA ALA A 112 -1.75 12.28 -10.24
C ALA A 112 -2.25 11.41 -11.41
N VAL A 113 -3.50 11.01 -11.36
CA VAL A 113 -4.19 10.27 -12.42
C VAL A 113 -5.49 11.02 -12.70
N GLU A 114 -5.55 11.68 -13.83
CA GLU A 114 -6.70 12.48 -14.22
C GLU A 114 -7.94 11.63 -14.48
N ARG A 115 -9.10 12.29 -14.52
CA ARG A 115 -10.34 11.61 -14.90
C ARG A 115 -10.18 10.94 -16.27
N GLU A 116 -10.62 9.68 -16.37
CA GLU A 116 -10.54 8.83 -17.58
C GLU A 116 -9.09 8.51 -18.01
N GLU A 117 -8.09 8.86 -17.21
CA GLU A 117 -6.71 8.49 -17.44
C GLU A 117 -6.41 7.08 -16.93
N THR A 118 -5.52 6.38 -17.62
CA THR A 118 -5.03 5.05 -17.23
C THR A 118 -3.71 5.18 -16.46
N PHE A 119 -3.69 4.66 -15.25
CA PHE A 119 -2.46 4.43 -14.49
C PHE A 119 -1.82 3.10 -14.89
N SER A 120 -0.49 3.06 -15.01
CA SER A 120 0.31 1.85 -15.17
C SER A 120 1.46 1.85 -14.18
N PHE A 121 1.52 0.82 -13.34
CA PHE A 121 2.60 0.67 -12.37
C PHE A 121 3.95 0.45 -13.05
N ASN A 122 3.98 -0.39 -14.10
CA ASN A 122 5.22 -0.68 -14.84
C ASN A 122 5.73 0.51 -15.65
N ALA A 123 4.86 1.41 -16.11
CA ALA A 123 5.29 2.64 -16.78
C ALA A 123 6.18 3.50 -15.88
N LEU A 124 5.95 3.46 -14.57
CA LEU A 124 6.71 4.20 -13.57
C LEU A 124 7.88 3.40 -12.99
N CYS A 125 7.68 2.11 -12.76
CA CYS A 125 8.56 1.29 -11.93
C CYS A 125 9.48 0.35 -12.71
N ALA A 126 9.08 -0.11 -13.90
CA ALA A 126 9.92 -1.02 -14.69
C ALA A 126 11.06 -0.25 -15.41
N PRO A 127 12.11 -0.92 -15.84
CA PRO A 127 12.42 -2.35 -15.66
C PRO A 127 13.04 -2.66 -14.30
N TYR A 128 12.73 -3.84 -13.77
CA TYR A 128 13.26 -4.30 -12.47
C TYR A 128 14.67 -4.87 -12.64
N ARG A 129 15.67 -4.00 -12.58
CA ARG A 129 17.09 -4.33 -12.75
C ARG A 129 18.00 -3.31 -12.05
N HIS A 130 19.26 -3.67 -11.87
CA HIS A 130 20.23 -2.84 -11.18
C HIS A 130 20.41 -1.44 -11.81
N SER A 131 20.36 -1.35 -13.14
CA SER A 131 20.47 -0.05 -13.85
C SER A 131 19.28 0.90 -13.64
N ASN A 132 18.25 0.45 -12.93
CA ASN A 132 17.07 1.21 -12.52
C ASN A 132 16.92 1.23 -11.00
N ASP A 133 18.04 1.23 -10.28
CA ASP A 133 18.19 1.32 -8.82
C ASP A 133 17.54 0.19 -8.01
N TYR A 134 17.24 -0.96 -8.66
CA TYR A 134 16.78 -2.12 -7.92
C TYR A 134 17.93 -3.04 -7.51
N GLU A 135 17.84 -3.56 -6.29
CA GLU A 135 18.76 -4.52 -5.72
C GLU A 135 18.25 -5.96 -5.86
N LEU A 136 19.19 -6.92 -5.81
CA LEU A 136 18.86 -8.34 -5.80
C LEU A 136 18.35 -8.74 -4.42
N ALA A 137 17.06 -9.05 -4.32
CA ALA A 137 16.38 -9.37 -3.07
C ALA A 137 15.48 -10.62 -3.19
N PRO A 138 15.06 -11.22 -2.05
CA PRO A 138 14.13 -12.33 -2.06
C PRO A 138 12.83 -11.99 -2.79
N ASN A 139 12.40 -12.89 -3.67
CA ASN A 139 11.13 -12.82 -4.38
C ASN A 139 10.45 -14.20 -4.43
N VAL A 140 9.29 -14.30 -5.05
CA VAL A 140 8.54 -15.55 -5.22
C VAL A 140 8.86 -16.27 -6.54
N SER A 141 9.93 -15.86 -7.24
CA SER A 141 10.40 -16.55 -8.44
C SER A 141 10.98 -17.95 -8.13
N THR A 142 11.19 -18.74 -9.17
CA THR A 142 11.72 -20.11 -9.07
C THR A 142 13.06 -20.18 -8.34
N ASP A 143 13.89 -19.16 -8.52
CA ASP A 143 15.23 -19.06 -7.89
C ASP A 143 15.18 -18.38 -6.50
N GLY A 144 14.01 -17.90 -6.09
CA GLY A 144 13.81 -17.24 -4.80
C GLY A 144 14.47 -15.85 -4.66
N PHE A 145 15.12 -15.35 -5.71
CA PHE A 145 15.78 -14.04 -5.75
C PHE A 145 15.61 -13.37 -7.12
N GLY A 146 15.51 -12.04 -7.10
CA GLY A 146 15.45 -11.24 -8.32
C GLY A 146 15.63 -9.75 -8.01
N TYR A 147 15.99 -8.99 -9.03
CA TYR A 147 15.96 -7.52 -8.93
C TYR A 147 14.52 -7.07 -8.72
N GLY A 148 14.33 -6.08 -7.83
CA GLY A 148 13.01 -5.60 -7.48
C GLY A 148 12.24 -6.51 -6.51
N GLY A 149 12.88 -7.51 -5.90
CA GLY A 149 12.24 -8.31 -4.85
C GLY A 149 11.68 -7.43 -3.74
N GLY A 150 10.35 -7.48 -3.52
CA GLY A 150 9.61 -6.57 -2.63
C GLY A 150 8.63 -5.63 -3.33
N VAL A 151 8.87 -5.26 -4.59
CA VAL A 151 8.03 -4.29 -5.33
C VAL A 151 6.58 -4.75 -5.48
N CYS A 152 6.33 -6.05 -5.66
CA CYS A 152 4.97 -6.59 -5.68
C CYS A 152 4.17 -6.30 -4.39
N GLN A 153 4.82 -6.01 -3.26
CA GLN A 153 4.11 -5.57 -2.07
C GLN A 153 3.59 -4.14 -2.23
N VAL A 154 4.35 -3.25 -2.88
CA VAL A 154 3.89 -1.90 -3.21
C VAL A 154 2.65 -1.98 -4.11
N THR A 155 2.74 -2.77 -5.18
CA THR A 155 1.62 -2.98 -6.11
C THR A 155 0.41 -3.59 -5.42
N THR A 156 0.62 -4.58 -4.55
CA THR A 156 -0.48 -5.20 -3.78
C THR A 156 -1.16 -4.19 -2.85
N THR A 157 -0.38 -3.31 -2.21
CA THR A 157 -0.95 -2.27 -1.33
C THR A 157 -1.75 -1.27 -2.16
N LEU A 158 -1.22 -0.83 -3.30
CA LEU A 158 -1.92 0.05 -4.23
C LEU A 158 -3.20 -0.60 -4.80
N TYR A 159 -3.15 -1.88 -5.20
CA TYR A 159 -4.31 -2.62 -5.67
C TYR A 159 -5.43 -2.66 -4.63
N ASN A 160 -5.11 -3.00 -3.38
CA ASN A 160 -6.12 -3.03 -2.32
C ASN A 160 -6.65 -1.63 -1.97
N ALA A 161 -5.83 -0.59 -2.05
CA ALA A 161 -6.28 0.79 -1.93
C ALA A 161 -7.24 1.14 -3.09
N ALA A 162 -6.92 0.77 -4.33
CA ALA A 162 -7.76 1.00 -5.51
C ALA A 162 -9.14 0.30 -5.41
N LEU A 163 -9.21 -0.87 -4.79
CA LEU A 163 -10.47 -1.60 -4.57
C LEU A 163 -11.46 -0.87 -3.63
N THR A 164 -11.01 0.16 -2.92
CA THR A 164 -11.89 0.96 -2.04
C THR A 164 -12.65 2.05 -2.78
N LEU A 165 -12.32 2.29 -4.04
CA LEU A 165 -12.80 3.40 -4.87
C LEU A 165 -13.40 2.88 -6.19
N PRO A 166 -14.23 3.67 -6.90
CA PRO A 166 -14.74 3.32 -8.21
C PRO A 166 -13.68 3.48 -9.32
N LEU A 167 -12.54 2.81 -9.16
CA LEU A 167 -11.51 2.69 -10.16
C LEU A 167 -11.70 1.40 -10.98
N GLN A 168 -11.56 1.47 -12.29
CA GLN A 168 -11.68 0.30 -13.16
C GLN A 168 -10.33 -0.39 -13.29
N ILE A 169 -10.18 -1.55 -12.65
CA ILE A 169 -8.97 -2.38 -12.81
C ILE A 169 -8.99 -3.00 -14.20
N GLU A 170 -7.95 -2.76 -15.01
CA GLU A 170 -7.84 -3.30 -16.37
C GLU A 170 -6.86 -4.45 -16.48
N GLU A 171 -5.69 -4.33 -15.82
CA GLU A 171 -4.72 -5.41 -15.74
C GLU A 171 -4.36 -5.67 -14.29
N TRP A 172 -4.36 -6.95 -13.92
CA TRP A 172 -4.00 -7.43 -12.61
C TRP A 172 -3.63 -8.91 -12.68
N ALA A 173 -2.57 -9.30 -12.03
CA ALA A 173 -2.09 -10.68 -11.97
C ALA A 173 -1.87 -11.12 -10.53
N LEU A 174 -2.22 -12.37 -10.23
CA LEU A 174 -1.87 -13.00 -8.95
C LEU A 174 -0.44 -13.53 -8.98
N HIS A 175 0.20 -13.57 -7.81
CA HIS A 175 1.31 -14.48 -7.61
C HIS A 175 0.83 -15.93 -7.75
N SER A 176 1.74 -16.89 -7.69
CA SER A 176 1.39 -18.31 -7.75
C SER A 176 0.28 -18.67 -6.75
N LYS A 177 -0.24 -19.90 -6.84
CA LYS A 177 -1.35 -20.46 -6.00
C LYS A 177 -1.23 -20.22 -4.48
N GLN A 178 -0.05 -19.91 -3.97
CA GLN A 178 0.17 -19.64 -2.55
C GLN A 178 -0.12 -18.18 -2.14
N GLY A 179 -0.22 -17.25 -3.12
CA GLY A 179 -0.41 -15.82 -2.88
C GLY A 179 0.76 -15.17 -2.12
N ALA A 180 0.59 -13.91 -1.76
CA ALA A 180 1.54 -13.17 -0.95
C ALA A 180 1.28 -13.34 0.55
N VAL A 181 2.35 -13.29 1.36
CA VAL A 181 2.25 -13.55 2.81
C VAL A 181 1.75 -12.36 3.64
N TYR A 182 1.57 -11.21 3.02
CA TYR A 182 1.19 -9.94 3.66
C TYR A 182 -0.26 -9.51 3.40
N VAL A 183 -1.00 -10.28 2.61
CA VAL A 183 -2.44 -10.14 2.37
C VAL A 183 -3.12 -11.52 2.33
N PRO A 184 -4.45 -11.59 2.43
CA PRO A 184 -5.20 -12.82 2.17
C PRO A 184 -4.98 -13.33 0.74
N GLN A 185 -5.19 -14.61 0.53
CA GLN A 185 -5.12 -15.23 -0.79
C GLN A 185 -6.10 -14.54 -1.75
N PHE A 186 -5.68 -14.29 -2.99
CA PHE A 186 -6.41 -13.57 -4.04
C PHE A 186 -6.51 -12.04 -3.88
N PHE A 187 -5.87 -11.47 -2.86
CA PHE A 187 -5.77 -10.01 -2.69
C PHE A 187 -4.37 -9.48 -3.00
N ASP A 188 -3.51 -10.29 -3.57
CA ASP A 188 -2.19 -9.90 -4.02
C ASP A 188 -2.19 -9.45 -5.48
N ALA A 189 -1.29 -8.54 -5.81
CA ALA A 189 -1.03 -8.08 -7.18
C ALA A 189 0.45 -8.24 -7.50
N ALA A 190 0.74 -9.03 -8.54
CA ALA A 190 2.07 -9.29 -9.03
C ALA A 190 2.39 -8.41 -10.24
N VAL A 191 3.60 -7.86 -10.26
CA VAL A 191 4.17 -7.13 -11.40
C VAL A 191 5.51 -7.73 -11.82
N GLY A 192 5.88 -7.55 -13.07
CA GLY A 192 7.11 -8.08 -13.63
C GLY A 192 7.21 -7.76 -15.11
N ASN A 193 8.08 -8.48 -15.82
CA ASN A 193 8.32 -8.25 -17.24
C ASN A 193 7.10 -8.56 -18.14
N TYR A 194 6.15 -9.35 -17.66
CA TYR A 194 5.00 -9.86 -18.43
C TYR A 194 3.66 -9.61 -17.74
N SER A 195 3.64 -8.88 -16.67
CA SER A 195 2.43 -8.52 -15.93
C SER A 195 2.56 -7.10 -15.39
N ASP A 196 1.49 -6.35 -15.48
CA ASP A 196 1.37 -5.00 -14.93
C ASP A 196 0.20 -4.93 -13.95
N PHE A 197 0.09 -3.82 -13.28
CA PHE A 197 -1.11 -3.39 -12.60
C PHE A 197 -1.55 -2.06 -13.19
N THR A 198 -2.73 -2.08 -13.80
CA THR A 198 -3.31 -0.89 -14.44
C THR A 198 -4.73 -0.66 -13.97
N PHE A 199 -5.11 0.60 -13.86
CA PHE A 199 -6.50 1.00 -13.62
C PHE A 199 -6.83 2.30 -14.35
N VAL A 200 -8.11 2.51 -14.66
CA VAL A 200 -8.64 3.78 -15.15
C VAL A 200 -9.35 4.50 -14.01
N ASN A 201 -9.09 5.80 -13.88
CA ASN A 201 -9.79 6.65 -12.93
C ASN A 201 -11.18 7.01 -13.47
N LEU A 202 -12.25 6.42 -12.90
CA LEU A 202 -13.64 6.72 -13.26
C LEU A 202 -14.30 7.75 -12.32
N LEU A 203 -13.55 8.31 -11.37
CA LEU A 203 -14.03 9.41 -10.52
C LEU A 203 -14.29 10.66 -11.35
N PRO A 204 -15.17 11.57 -10.91
CA PRO A 204 -15.46 12.81 -11.64
C PRO A 204 -14.32 13.84 -11.59
N TYR A 205 -13.21 13.53 -10.94
CA TYR A 205 -12.04 14.38 -10.71
C TYR A 205 -10.74 13.58 -10.76
N GLY A 206 -9.61 14.25 -10.83
CA GLY A 206 -8.29 13.63 -10.70
C GLY A 206 -8.03 13.08 -9.29
N VAL A 207 -7.26 12.00 -9.19
CA VAL A 207 -6.80 11.46 -7.92
C VAL A 207 -5.29 11.54 -7.82
N GLN A 208 -4.77 11.81 -6.63
CA GLN A 208 -3.35 11.76 -6.33
C GLN A 208 -3.04 10.57 -5.43
N ILE A 209 -1.99 9.83 -5.79
CA ILE A 209 -1.48 8.71 -5.00
C ILE A 209 -0.47 9.27 -4.00
N HIS A 210 -0.67 8.99 -2.70
CA HIS A 210 0.35 9.19 -1.68
C HIS A 210 0.81 7.85 -1.14
N ALA A 211 2.10 7.60 -1.20
CA ALA A 211 2.68 6.34 -0.77
C ALA A 211 3.85 6.57 0.19
N SER A 212 3.91 5.76 1.23
CA SER A 212 4.99 5.80 2.21
C SER A 212 5.39 4.40 2.64
N ALA A 213 6.69 4.19 2.83
CA ALA A 213 7.23 2.94 3.37
C ALA A 213 8.35 3.24 4.36
N GLN A 214 8.13 2.93 5.62
CA GLN A 214 9.10 3.19 6.69
C GLN A 214 8.95 2.16 7.80
N ASN A 215 10.06 1.69 8.34
CA ASN A 215 10.11 0.83 9.53
C ASN A 215 9.21 -0.42 9.47
N GLY A 216 9.02 -0.98 8.28
CA GLY A 216 8.20 -2.18 8.07
C GLY A 216 6.73 -1.91 7.78
N VAL A 217 6.29 -0.66 7.74
CA VAL A 217 4.92 -0.22 7.45
C VAL A 217 4.88 0.43 6.08
N LEU A 218 4.02 -0.06 5.21
CA LEU A 218 3.79 0.44 3.85
C LEU A 218 2.32 0.87 3.71
N THR A 219 2.09 2.13 3.42
CA THR A 219 0.75 2.70 3.23
C THR A 219 0.65 3.35 1.87
N VAL A 220 -0.47 3.16 1.20
CA VAL A 220 -0.88 3.87 -0.01
C VAL A 220 -2.24 4.50 0.25
N LEU A 221 -2.37 5.77 -0.06
CA LEU A 221 -3.58 6.57 0.05
C LEU A 221 -3.93 7.14 -1.33
N PHE A 222 -5.22 7.31 -1.57
CA PHE A 222 -5.75 8.11 -2.65
C PHE A 222 -6.35 9.38 -2.07
N CYS A 223 -5.96 10.52 -2.61
CA CYS A 223 -6.54 11.83 -2.30
C CYS A 223 -7.24 12.39 -3.53
N ARG A 224 -8.31 13.16 -3.35
CA ARG A 224 -8.80 14.01 -4.44
C ARG A 224 -7.70 14.98 -4.83
N ALA A 225 -7.32 15.00 -6.10
CA ALA A 225 -6.28 15.91 -6.57
C ALA A 225 -6.68 17.39 -6.35
N GLU A 226 -5.68 18.23 -6.06
CA GLU A 226 -5.87 19.67 -6.06
C GLU A 226 -6.24 20.13 -7.47
N GLU A 227 -7.13 21.10 -7.58
CA GLU A 227 -7.41 21.73 -8.88
C GLU A 227 -6.22 22.64 -9.23
N ASP A 228 -5.63 22.42 -10.40
CA ASP A 228 -4.59 23.32 -10.88
C ASP A 228 -5.13 24.75 -10.88
N SER A 229 -4.51 25.60 -10.09
CA SER A 229 -4.80 27.05 -10.10
C SER A 229 -4.40 27.58 -11.47
N GLN A 230 -5.39 27.76 -12.37
CA GLN A 230 -5.22 28.41 -13.67
C GLN A 230 -4.85 29.89 -13.52
#